data_819c7ad2b38ae24be2703dbcdf3fc843
#
_entry.id   819c7ad2b38ae24be2703dbcdf3fc843
#
_cell.length_a   1.000
_cell.length_b   1.000
_cell.length_c   1.000
_cell.angle_alpha   90.00
_cell.angle_beta   90.00
_cell.angle_gamma   90.00
#
_symmetry.space_group_name_H-M   'P 1'
#
loop_
_entity.id
_entity.type
_entity.pdbx_description
1 polymer ?
#
loop_
_entity_poly.entity_id
_entity_poly.type
_entity_poly.pdbx_seq_one_letter_code
_entity_poly.pdbx_strand_id
1 'polypeptide(L)'
;PHAILYLNKNVYYCIYNHKMATNKKMEEINMAIGQRIKFFRNRKGFTQKQLGEMLGFHGKSSDVRMAQYESEARIPKQELIKEMADRLEVDTKALTVPNIDNYLGLMHTFFTLEDMYGLTIGENDGNICLFLDPAVTKPHSVLDDCLKSWLRQKKKLAQGKITKEQYDEWRYQYPKHDIR
;
A
#
# COMPACT_ATOMS: atom_id res chain seq x y z
N PRO A 1 -7.01 -33.80 12.08
CA PRO A 1 -6.06 -33.28 13.03
C PRO A 1 -5.90 -31.80 12.80
N HIS A 2 -6.27 -31.05 13.83
CA HIS A 2 -6.39 -29.61 13.83
C HIS A 2 -5.01 -28.96 13.76
N ALA A 3 -4.72 -28.21 12.73
CA ALA A 3 -3.60 -27.27 12.69
C ALA A 3 -3.98 -26.08 13.57
N ILE A 4 -3.47 -26.05 14.80
CA ILE A 4 -3.59 -24.91 15.70
C ILE A 4 -2.58 -23.86 15.22
N LEU A 5 -3.09 -22.74 14.76
CA LEU A 5 -2.34 -21.52 14.45
C LEU A 5 -1.54 -21.07 15.65
N TYR A 6 -0.25 -21.28 15.66
CA TYR A 6 0.68 -20.54 16.49
C TYR A 6 0.89 -19.14 15.93
N LEU A 7 -0.10 -18.27 16.08
CA LEU A 7 0.16 -16.83 16.01
C LEU A 7 1.08 -16.48 17.17
N ASN A 8 2.26 -15.97 16.84
CA ASN A 8 3.27 -15.55 17.80
C ASN A 8 2.62 -14.72 18.93
N LYS A 9 2.88 -15.05 20.19
CA LYS A 9 2.28 -14.41 21.38
C LYS A 9 2.28 -12.86 21.33
N ASN A 10 3.26 -12.27 20.63
CA ASN A 10 3.36 -10.83 20.45
C ASN A 10 2.24 -10.21 19.58
N VAL A 11 1.71 -10.95 18.61
CA VAL A 11 0.59 -10.48 17.77
C VAL A 11 -0.72 -10.52 18.57
N TYR A 12 -0.91 -11.55 19.39
CA TYR A 12 -2.08 -11.67 20.27
C TYR A 12 -2.08 -10.58 21.37
N TYR A 13 -0.90 -10.23 21.89
CA TYR A 13 -0.74 -9.19 22.91
C TYR A 13 -1.04 -7.79 22.34
N CYS A 14 -0.69 -7.54 21.10
CA CYS A 14 -0.99 -6.29 20.41
C CYS A 14 -2.49 -6.13 20.14
N ILE A 15 -3.18 -7.19 19.73
CA ILE A 15 -4.64 -7.20 19.49
C ILE A 15 -5.42 -7.02 20.80
N TYR A 16 -4.98 -7.66 21.89
CA TYR A 16 -5.69 -7.62 23.18
C TYR A 16 -5.54 -6.26 23.88
N ASN A 17 -4.35 -5.66 23.86
CA ASN A 17 -4.13 -4.35 24.46
C ASN A 17 -4.76 -3.19 23.68
N HIS A 18 -4.91 -3.33 22.36
CA HIS A 18 -5.59 -2.32 21.55
C HIS A 18 -7.11 -2.28 21.85
N LYS A 19 -7.69 -3.41 22.28
CA LYS A 19 -9.11 -3.50 22.66
C LYS A 19 -9.44 -2.82 23.97
N MET A 20 -8.46 -2.60 24.85
CA MET A 20 -8.68 -2.01 26.19
C MET A 20 -8.49 -0.48 26.24
N ALA A 21 -7.93 0.13 25.21
CA ALA A 21 -7.57 1.55 25.22
C ALA A 21 -8.57 2.50 24.55
N THR A 22 -9.65 2.01 23.91
CA THR A 22 -10.53 2.92 23.16
C THR A 22 -12.01 2.59 23.30
N ASN A 23 -12.62 3.12 24.39
CA ASN A 23 -14.02 3.54 24.39
C ASN A 23 -14.18 4.92 23.72
N LYS A 24 -13.26 5.28 22.82
CA LYS A 24 -13.37 6.41 21.92
C LYS A 24 -13.71 5.82 20.55
N LYS A 25 -14.94 6.12 20.06
CA LYS A 25 -15.45 5.88 18.72
C LYS A 25 -14.30 5.53 17.77
N MET A 26 -14.19 4.27 17.36
CA MET A 26 -13.28 3.87 16.30
C MET A 26 -13.79 4.57 15.03
N GLU A 27 -13.36 5.81 14.84
CA GLU A 27 -13.33 6.41 13.53
C GLU A 27 -12.46 5.46 12.71
N GLU A 28 -13.05 4.88 11.67
CA GLU A 28 -12.34 4.08 10.69
C GLU A 28 -11.14 4.90 10.24
N ILE A 29 -9.96 4.52 10.70
CA ILE A 29 -8.72 5.10 10.20
C ILE A 29 -8.57 4.52 8.80
N ASN A 30 -9.22 5.20 7.88
CA ASN A 30 -8.95 5.01 6.47
C ASN A 30 -7.48 5.35 6.27
N MET A 31 -6.59 4.44 5.81
CA MET A 31 -5.33 4.88 5.20
C MET A 31 -5.72 5.58 3.91
N ALA A 32 -6.42 6.64 4.13
CA ALA A 32 -6.97 7.45 3.14
C ALA A 32 -5.80 8.07 2.39
N ILE A 33 -6.07 8.44 1.22
CA ILE A 33 -5.20 9.11 0.27
C ILE A 33 -4.30 10.19 0.92
N GLY A 34 -4.74 10.83 2.01
CA GLY A 34 -3.98 11.85 2.73
C GLY A 34 -2.65 11.36 3.29
N GLN A 35 -2.63 10.21 3.95
CA GLN A 35 -1.39 9.63 4.47
C GLN A 35 -0.45 9.18 3.34
N ARG A 36 -1.00 8.68 2.23
CA ARG A 36 -0.19 8.31 1.05
C ARG A 36 0.43 9.54 0.41
N ILE A 37 -0.32 10.63 0.26
CA ILE A 37 0.20 11.92 -0.22
C ILE A 37 1.35 12.40 0.68
N LYS A 38 1.15 12.42 2.00
CA LYS A 38 2.16 12.80 3.00
C LYS A 38 3.41 11.93 2.90
N PHE A 39 3.23 10.60 2.77
CA PHE A 39 4.35 9.67 2.64
C PHE A 39 5.21 9.99 1.41
N PHE A 40 4.59 10.12 0.22
CA PHE A 40 5.33 10.40 -1.02
C PHE A 40 5.91 11.80 -1.06
N ARG A 41 5.21 12.80 -0.51
CA ARG A 41 5.75 14.16 -0.36
C ARG A 41 7.03 14.17 0.48
N ASN A 42 6.99 13.52 1.64
CA ASN A 42 8.17 13.40 2.51
C ASN A 42 9.32 12.64 1.83
N ARG A 43 9.00 11.58 1.09
CA ARG A 43 9.98 10.82 0.30
C ARG A 43 10.68 11.69 -0.75
N LYS A 44 9.97 12.63 -1.37
CA LYS A 44 10.52 13.62 -2.32
C LYS A 44 11.21 14.81 -1.63
N GLY A 45 11.17 14.89 -0.31
CA GLY A 45 11.74 16.00 0.46
C GLY A 45 10.96 17.31 0.32
N PHE A 46 9.73 17.30 -0.18
CA PHE A 46 8.92 18.49 -0.33
C PHE A 46 8.25 18.89 0.98
N THR A 47 8.19 20.19 1.26
CA THR A 47 7.28 20.75 2.26
C THR A 47 5.85 20.77 1.73
N GLN A 48 4.85 20.87 2.63
CA GLN A 48 3.45 21.07 2.23
C GLN A 48 3.27 22.28 1.32
N LYS A 49 3.97 23.37 1.65
CA LYS A 49 3.96 24.60 0.85
C LYS A 49 4.48 24.35 -0.56
N GLN A 50 5.65 23.73 -0.70
CA GLN A 50 6.25 23.44 -2.00
C GLN A 50 5.33 22.58 -2.88
N LEU A 51 4.81 21.48 -2.36
CA LEU A 51 3.88 20.65 -3.14
C LEU A 51 2.61 21.44 -3.48
N GLY A 52 2.06 22.22 -2.55
CA GLY A 52 0.90 23.06 -2.81
C GLY A 52 1.13 24.09 -3.91
N GLU A 53 2.29 24.73 -3.92
CA GLU A 53 2.68 25.70 -4.98
C GLU A 53 2.83 25.00 -6.34
N MET A 54 3.41 23.79 -6.39
CA MET A 54 3.52 22.99 -7.61
C MET A 54 2.15 22.57 -8.18
N LEU A 55 1.11 22.52 -7.33
CA LEU A 55 -0.28 22.25 -7.69
C LEU A 55 -1.09 23.52 -7.97
N GLY A 56 -0.41 24.67 -8.10
CA GLY A 56 -1.05 25.96 -8.41
C GLY A 56 -1.78 26.61 -7.23
N PHE A 57 -1.53 26.17 -5.99
CA PHE A 57 -2.03 26.91 -4.82
C PHE A 57 -1.08 28.05 -4.48
N HIS A 58 -1.60 29.22 -4.15
CA HIS A 58 -0.79 30.41 -3.93
C HIS A 58 -0.83 30.94 -2.49
N GLY A 59 0.29 31.48 -2.04
CA GLY A 59 0.42 32.16 -0.75
C GLY A 59 0.17 31.24 0.45
N LYS A 60 -0.48 31.77 1.48
CA LYS A 60 -0.82 31.04 2.72
C LYS A 60 -1.85 29.91 2.51
N SER A 61 -2.42 29.75 1.31
CA SER A 61 -3.37 28.66 1.04
C SER A 61 -2.67 27.35 0.63
N SER A 62 -1.39 27.39 0.25
CA SER A 62 -0.65 26.22 -0.24
C SER A 62 -0.45 25.16 0.83
N ASP A 63 0.14 25.56 1.95
CA ASP A 63 0.40 24.70 3.09
C ASP A 63 -0.89 24.28 3.81
N VAL A 64 -1.84 25.19 3.99
CA VAL A 64 -3.14 24.93 4.64
C VAL A 64 -3.94 23.90 3.85
N ARG A 65 -4.04 24.02 2.52
CA ARG A 65 -4.74 23.04 1.68
C ARG A 65 -4.06 21.69 1.70
N MET A 66 -2.74 21.66 1.63
CA MET A 66 -2.00 20.40 1.70
C MET A 66 -2.17 19.74 3.06
N ALA A 67 -2.12 20.50 4.17
CA ALA A 67 -2.39 20.00 5.50
C ALA A 67 -3.83 19.39 5.61
N GLN A 68 -4.83 20.05 5.00
CA GLN A 68 -6.21 19.52 4.96
C GLN A 68 -6.32 18.22 4.17
N TYR A 69 -5.60 18.07 3.04
CA TYR A 69 -5.57 16.82 2.28
C TYR A 69 -4.83 15.72 3.02
N GLU A 70 -3.69 16.03 3.63
CA GLU A 70 -2.89 15.06 4.38
C GLU A 70 -3.52 14.59 5.70
N SER A 71 -4.34 15.44 6.32
CA SER A 71 -5.14 15.12 7.53
C SER A 71 -6.52 14.58 7.22
N GLU A 72 -6.88 14.51 5.91
CA GLU A 72 -8.20 14.04 5.43
C GLU A 72 -9.39 14.90 5.83
N ALA A 73 -9.13 16.06 6.39
CA ALA A 73 -10.16 17.08 6.59
C ALA A 73 -10.83 17.51 5.26
N ARG A 74 -10.15 17.22 4.14
CA ARG A 74 -10.65 17.43 2.79
C ARG A 74 -10.15 16.34 1.85
N ILE A 75 -11.05 15.79 1.02
CA ILE A 75 -10.71 14.79 0.00
C ILE A 75 -10.38 15.50 -1.32
N PRO A 76 -9.21 15.27 -1.93
CA PRO A 76 -8.88 15.83 -3.24
C PRO A 76 -9.74 15.20 -4.33
N LYS A 77 -10.12 15.99 -5.36
CA LYS A 77 -10.80 15.48 -6.54
C LYS A 77 -9.85 14.65 -7.40
N GLN A 78 -10.40 13.80 -8.27
CA GLN A 78 -9.64 12.86 -9.09
C GLN A 78 -8.58 13.54 -9.98
N GLU A 79 -8.90 14.71 -10.54
CA GLU A 79 -7.96 15.49 -11.35
C GLU A 79 -6.76 15.93 -10.52
N LEU A 80 -7.00 16.41 -9.30
CA LEU A 80 -5.94 16.85 -8.39
C LEU A 80 -5.08 15.67 -7.90
N ILE A 81 -5.69 14.47 -7.73
CA ILE A 81 -4.94 13.25 -7.39
C ILE A 81 -3.96 12.89 -8.51
N LYS A 82 -4.37 13.02 -9.79
CA LYS A 82 -3.49 12.80 -10.93
C LYS A 82 -2.34 13.79 -10.95
N GLU A 83 -2.62 15.09 -10.77
CA GLU A 83 -1.58 16.10 -10.69
C GLU A 83 -0.61 15.85 -9.53
N MET A 84 -1.12 15.47 -8.34
CA MET A 84 -0.28 15.08 -7.21
C MET A 84 0.61 13.88 -7.56
N ALA A 85 0.06 12.85 -8.19
CA ALA A 85 0.80 11.66 -8.60
C ALA A 85 1.93 12.03 -9.59
N ASP A 86 1.65 12.88 -10.57
CA ASP A 86 2.64 13.38 -11.53
C ASP A 86 3.76 14.16 -10.84
N ARG A 87 3.42 15.09 -9.92
CA ARG A 87 4.42 15.87 -9.17
C ARG A 87 5.25 15.01 -8.22
N LEU A 88 4.67 13.96 -7.69
CA LEU A 88 5.33 13.00 -6.79
C LEU A 88 6.05 11.88 -7.55
N GLU A 89 5.92 11.83 -8.89
CA GLU A 89 6.49 10.81 -9.78
C GLU A 89 6.08 9.38 -9.38
N VAL A 90 4.80 9.19 -9.11
CA VAL A 90 4.21 7.88 -8.76
C VAL A 90 3.00 7.60 -9.62
N ASP A 91 2.61 6.31 -9.72
CA ASP A 91 1.33 5.97 -10.32
C ASP A 91 0.17 6.47 -9.45
N THR A 92 -0.91 6.92 -10.07
CA THR A 92 -2.11 7.39 -9.36
C THR A 92 -2.66 6.33 -8.41
N LYS A 93 -2.57 5.04 -8.78
CA LYS A 93 -2.98 3.91 -7.93
C LYS A 93 -2.11 3.75 -6.69
N ALA A 94 -0.87 4.24 -6.70
CA ALA A 94 -0.04 4.26 -5.50
C ALA A 94 -0.55 5.24 -4.43
N LEU A 95 -1.34 6.25 -4.82
CA LEU A 95 -2.02 7.16 -3.90
C LEU A 95 -3.39 6.63 -3.44
N THR A 96 -4.08 5.84 -4.29
CA THR A 96 -5.46 5.38 -4.09
C THR A 96 -5.54 3.90 -3.73
N VAL A 97 -4.75 3.47 -2.75
CA VAL A 97 -4.82 2.08 -2.24
C VAL A 97 -6.08 1.84 -1.40
N PRO A 98 -6.59 0.60 -1.36
CA PRO A 98 -7.68 0.23 -0.44
C PRO A 98 -7.29 0.47 1.02
N ASN A 99 -8.31 0.66 1.87
CA ASN A 99 -8.09 0.74 3.31
C ASN A 99 -7.69 -0.62 3.87
N ILE A 100 -6.43 -0.73 4.29
CA ILE A 100 -5.84 -1.94 4.88
C ILE A 100 -5.24 -1.67 6.27
N ASP A 101 -5.66 -0.60 6.94
CA ASP A 101 -5.02 -0.13 8.18
C ASP A 101 -5.39 -0.91 9.40
N ASN A 102 -6.52 -1.59 9.38
CA ASN A 102 -6.88 -2.49 10.46
C ASN A 102 -6.75 -3.95 10.00
N TYR A 103 -6.32 -4.80 10.92
CA TYR A 103 -6.08 -6.22 10.60
C TYR A 103 -7.35 -6.94 10.13
N LEU A 104 -8.52 -6.52 10.60
CA LEU A 104 -9.78 -7.12 10.16
C LEU A 104 -10.07 -6.78 8.69
N GLY A 105 -9.93 -5.50 8.30
CA GLY A 105 -10.07 -5.07 6.91
C GLY A 105 -9.02 -5.69 6.00
N LEU A 106 -7.77 -5.80 6.48
CA LEU A 106 -6.71 -6.50 5.77
C LEU A 106 -7.04 -7.98 5.54
N MET A 107 -7.54 -8.68 6.57
CA MET A 107 -7.95 -10.08 6.43
C MET A 107 -9.09 -10.26 5.44
N HIS A 108 -10.12 -9.41 5.48
CA HIS A 108 -11.19 -9.46 4.48
C HIS A 108 -10.70 -9.13 3.07
N THR A 109 -9.68 -8.28 2.94
CA THR A 109 -9.01 -8.05 1.64
C THR A 109 -8.32 -9.33 1.15
N PHE A 110 -7.60 -10.05 2.00
CA PHE A 110 -6.99 -11.33 1.62
C PHE A 110 -8.04 -12.38 1.25
N PHE A 111 -9.14 -12.50 1.99
CA PHE A 111 -10.24 -13.42 1.64
C PHE A 111 -10.87 -13.06 0.29
N THR A 112 -11.05 -11.77 0.02
CA THR A 112 -11.53 -11.31 -1.29
C THR A 112 -10.54 -11.67 -2.42
N LEU A 113 -9.24 -11.54 -2.18
CA LEU A 113 -8.21 -11.92 -3.14
C LEU A 113 -8.16 -13.44 -3.34
N GLU A 114 -8.44 -14.24 -2.32
CA GLU A 114 -8.61 -15.69 -2.43
C GLU A 114 -9.80 -16.02 -3.33
N ASP A 115 -10.98 -15.45 -3.05
CA ASP A 115 -12.21 -15.67 -3.84
C ASP A 115 -12.07 -15.25 -5.31
N MET A 116 -11.43 -14.10 -5.57
CA MET A 116 -11.36 -13.53 -6.92
C MET A 116 -10.20 -14.06 -7.76
N TYR A 117 -9.07 -14.37 -7.13
CA TYR A 117 -7.81 -14.62 -7.84
C TYR A 117 -7.13 -15.92 -7.42
N GLY A 118 -7.65 -16.64 -6.42
CA GLY A 118 -7.02 -17.83 -5.87
C GLY A 118 -5.73 -17.52 -5.08
N LEU A 119 -5.57 -16.29 -4.56
CA LEU A 119 -4.45 -15.97 -3.66
C LEU A 119 -4.71 -16.63 -2.31
N THR A 120 -3.98 -17.67 -2.00
CA THR A 120 -4.21 -18.46 -0.77
C THR A 120 -2.97 -18.50 0.12
N ILE A 121 -3.13 -19.11 1.28
CA ILE A 121 -2.10 -19.20 2.31
C ILE A 121 -1.55 -20.62 2.39
N GLY A 122 -0.25 -20.74 2.61
CA GLY A 122 0.43 -22.00 2.87
C GLY A 122 1.62 -21.84 3.80
N GLU A 123 2.31 -22.93 4.02
CA GLU A 123 3.51 -23.00 4.86
C GLU A 123 4.68 -23.56 4.08
N ASN A 124 5.83 -22.92 4.21
CA ASN A 124 7.08 -23.41 3.65
C ASN A 124 8.19 -23.24 4.71
N ASP A 125 8.83 -24.33 5.10
CA ASP A 125 9.90 -24.36 6.13
C ASP A 125 9.49 -23.64 7.43
N GLY A 126 8.25 -23.83 7.90
CA GLY A 126 7.72 -23.20 9.11
C GLY A 126 7.32 -21.73 8.94
N ASN A 127 7.44 -21.17 7.75
CA ASN A 127 7.05 -19.80 7.45
C ASN A 127 5.72 -19.76 6.69
N ILE A 128 4.82 -18.88 7.12
CA ILE A 128 3.58 -18.62 6.39
C ILE A 128 3.90 -17.88 5.10
N CYS A 129 3.37 -18.36 3.98
CA CYS A 129 3.52 -17.73 2.68
C CYS A 129 2.17 -17.57 1.97
N LEU A 130 2.08 -16.53 1.13
CA LEU A 130 0.96 -16.34 0.22
C LEU A 130 1.40 -16.77 -1.18
N PHE A 131 0.54 -17.51 -1.88
CA PHE A 131 0.80 -17.97 -3.24
C PHE A 131 -0.52 -18.04 -4.03
N LEU A 132 -0.43 -18.11 -5.34
CA LEU A 132 -1.59 -18.37 -6.19
C LEU A 132 -1.84 -19.89 -6.25
N ASP A 133 -3.04 -20.33 -5.91
CA ASP A 133 -3.43 -21.73 -6.01
C ASP A 133 -3.46 -22.16 -7.48
N PRO A 134 -2.62 -23.14 -7.89
CA PRO A 134 -2.58 -23.60 -9.27
C PRO A 134 -3.88 -24.27 -9.74
N ALA A 135 -4.74 -24.72 -8.81
CA ALA A 135 -6.03 -25.31 -9.14
C ALA A 135 -7.07 -24.26 -9.57
N VAL A 136 -6.91 -23.00 -9.08
CA VAL A 136 -7.81 -21.89 -9.35
C VAL A 136 -7.21 -20.92 -10.36
N THR A 137 -5.96 -20.58 -10.18
CA THR A 137 -5.26 -19.58 -11.01
C THR A 137 -4.68 -20.23 -12.26
N LYS A 138 -5.14 -19.81 -13.44
CA LYS A 138 -4.56 -20.28 -14.69
C LYS A 138 -3.10 -19.80 -14.79
N PRO A 139 -2.15 -20.68 -15.24
CA PRO A 139 -0.81 -20.26 -15.59
C PRO A 139 -0.84 -19.07 -16.58
N HIS A 140 0.08 -18.13 -16.40
CA HIS A 140 0.14 -16.90 -17.21
C HIS A 140 -1.10 -16.00 -17.13
N SER A 141 -1.86 -16.07 -16.04
CA SER A 141 -2.82 -15.02 -15.74
C SER A 141 -2.11 -13.70 -15.51
N VAL A 142 -2.82 -12.58 -15.75
CA VAL A 142 -2.24 -11.24 -15.54
C VAL A 142 -1.65 -11.08 -14.14
N LEU A 143 -2.33 -11.59 -13.12
CA LEU A 143 -1.83 -11.51 -11.74
C LEU A 143 -0.57 -12.37 -11.53
N ASP A 144 -0.52 -13.58 -12.10
CA ASP A 144 0.66 -14.45 -12.05
C ASP A 144 1.88 -13.76 -12.69
N ASP A 145 1.70 -13.13 -13.85
CA ASP A 145 2.77 -12.37 -14.51
C ASP A 145 3.21 -11.15 -13.70
N CYS A 146 2.28 -10.43 -13.09
CA CYS A 146 2.59 -9.31 -12.18
C CYS A 146 3.40 -9.77 -10.96
N LEU A 147 3.01 -10.88 -10.31
CA LEU A 147 3.74 -11.43 -9.17
C LEU A 147 5.13 -11.96 -9.57
N LYS A 148 5.26 -12.58 -10.74
CA LYS A 148 6.56 -12.99 -11.30
C LYS A 148 7.45 -11.79 -11.58
N SER A 149 6.89 -10.68 -12.09
CA SER A 149 7.64 -9.44 -12.28
C SER A 149 8.14 -8.90 -10.93
N TRP A 150 7.28 -8.83 -9.95
CA TRP A 150 7.67 -8.43 -8.60
C TRP A 150 8.76 -9.33 -8.02
N LEU A 151 8.63 -10.64 -8.15
CA LEU A 151 9.65 -11.60 -7.71
C LEU A 151 11.00 -11.38 -8.40
N ARG A 152 11.00 -11.09 -9.72
CA ARG A 152 12.24 -10.77 -10.45
C ARG A 152 12.95 -9.55 -9.87
N GLN A 153 12.21 -8.49 -9.54
CA GLN A 153 12.79 -7.29 -8.94
C GLN A 153 13.30 -7.53 -7.51
N LYS A 154 12.56 -8.32 -6.72
CA LYS A 154 13.02 -8.74 -5.38
C LYS A 154 14.32 -9.55 -5.45
N LYS A 155 14.46 -10.46 -6.42
CA LYS A 155 15.70 -11.23 -6.64
C LYS A 155 16.86 -10.34 -7.07
N LYS A 156 16.63 -9.34 -7.94
CA LYS A 156 17.67 -8.36 -8.32
C LYS A 156 18.16 -7.57 -7.11
N LEU A 157 17.23 -7.11 -6.25
CA LEU A 157 17.58 -6.41 -5.02
C LEU A 157 18.41 -7.30 -4.08
N ALA A 158 17.97 -8.54 -3.84
CA ALA A 158 18.69 -9.49 -2.99
C ALA A 158 20.09 -9.84 -3.50
N GLN A 159 20.30 -9.81 -4.84
CA GLN A 159 21.58 -10.04 -5.50
C GLN A 159 22.43 -8.77 -5.63
N GLY A 160 22.00 -7.63 -5.08
CA GLY A 160 22.71 -6.36 -5.22
C GLY A 160 22.75 -5.79 -6.66
N LYS A 161 21.94 -6.32 -7.58
CA LYS A 161 21.88 -5.85 -8.99
C LYS A 161 21.13 -4.52 -9.15
N ILE A 162 20.29 -4.20 -8.19
CA ILE A 162 19.59 -2.91 -8.06
C ILE A 162 19.66 -2.46 -6.62
N THR A 163 19.62 -1.14 -6.42
CA THR A 163 19.56 -0.55 -5.08
C THR A 163 18.14 -0.59 -4.51
N LYS A 164 18.01 -0.30 -3.21
CA LYS A 164 16.69 -0.19 -2.56
C LYS A 164 15.87 0.95 -3.17
N GLU A 165 16.52 2.06 -3.52
CA GLU A 165 15.89 3.22 -4.15
C GLU A 165 15.34 2.87 -5.52
N GLN A 166 16.11 2.16 -6.37
CA GLN A 166 15.68 1.69 -7.68
C GLN A 166 14.52 0.70 -7.60
N TYR A 167 14.55 -0.21 -6.61
CA TYR A 167 13.44 -1.12 -6.35
C TYR A 167 12.18 -0.37 -5.93
N ASP A 168 12.29 0.64 -5.04
CA ASP A 168 11.16 1.43 -4.58
C ASP A 168 10.59 2.31 -5.70
N GLU A 169 11.44 2.87 -6.54
CA GLU A 169 11.02 3.64 -7.71
C GLU A 169 10.20 2.76 -8.67
N TRP A 170 10.70 1.56 -9.02
CA TRP A 170 9.95 0.59 -9.82
C TRP A 170 8.57 0.29 -9.20
N ARG A 171 8.53 0.00 -7.92
CA ARG A 171 7.29 -0.34 -7.20
C ARG A 171 6.24 0.77 -7.23
N TYR A 172 6.69 2.01 -7.02
CA TYR A 172 5.77 3.15 -6.92
C TYR A 172 5.33 3.71 -8.27
N GLN A 173 6.08 3.43 -9.32
CA GLN A 173 5.72 3.76 -10.70
C GLN A 173 5.09 2.60 -11.47
N TYR A 174 4.92 1.43 -10.85
CA TYR A 174 4.32 0.27 -11.49
C TYR A 174 2.92 0.62 -12.05
N PRO A 175 2.55 0.24 -13.31
CA PRO A 175 3.29 -0.65 -14.22
C PRO A 175 4.19 0.04 -15.26
N LYS A 176 4.53 1.31 -15.12
CA LYS A 176 5.20 2.14 -16.15
C LYS A 176 6.42 1.46 -16.85
N HIS A 177 7.16 0.63 -16.13
CA HIS A 177 8.35 -0.05 -16.62
C HIS A 177 8.15 -1.54 -16.91
N ASP A 178 6.92 -2.05 -16.81
CA ASP A 178 6.59 -3.47 -16.97
C ASP A 178 5.55 -3.73 -18.08
N ILE A 179 5.12 -2.68 -18.78
CA ILE A 179 4.20 -2.82 -19.92
C ILE A 179 5.00 -3.39 -21.10
N ARG A 180 4.68 -4.64 -21.49
CA ARG A 180 5.06 -5.25 -22.76
C ARG A 180 4.07 -4.85 -23.84
#